data_4f50ac8166826e76a4164829f730c990
#
_entry.id   4f50ac8166826e76a4164829f730c990
#
_cell.length_a   1.000
_cell.length_b   1.000
_cell.length_c   1.000
_cell.angle_alpha   90.00
_cell.angle_beta   90.00
_cell.angle_gamma   90.00
#
_symmetry.space_group_name_H-M   'P 1'
#
loop_
_entity.id
_entity.type
_entity.pdbx_description
1 polymer ?
#
loop_
_entity_poly.entity_id
_entity_poly.type
_entity_poly.pdbx_seq_one_letter_code
_entity_poly.pdbx_strand_id
1 'polypeptide(L)'
;MTSSLVGSEMCIRDRVYVLEYLLGQYCNSDNPEIIDEGVDNVKRILRDNYVRPDEAQKILSLLRERGSYTVIDRITVVLNTREDRYEATFSNLGIKNIPISADYVKDYDRLLCGGIWCILQLDYEFIEEDKKNTQPIRIRKLTPIQMPHVDMDEVKNGRKAFTKEEWMDILLRSTGMEPDKLSDRAKWLLIARMIPLVENNFNMCELGPRSTGKSYIYEQISPNSIL
;
A
#
# COMPACT_ATOMS: atom_id res chain seq x y z
N MET A 1 -14.20 -7.51 11.41
CA MET A 1 -13.97 -8.43 10.28
C MET A 1 -12.50 -8.64 9.91
N THR A 2 -11.60 -7.71 10.19
CA THR A 2 -10.16 -7.87 10.00
C THR A 2 -9.53 -9.00 10.83
N SER A 3 -10.17 -9.44 11.93
CA SER A 3 -9.65 -10.47 12.84
C SER A 3 -9.46 -11.86 12.19
N SER A 4 -10.27 -12.26 11.21
CA SER A 4 -10.10 -13.56 10.55
C SER A 4 -8.99 -13.56 9.48
N LEU A 5 -8.63 -12.38 8.98
CA LEU A 5 -7.53 -12.20 8.03
C LEU A 5 -6.18 -12.09 8.75
N VAL A 6 -6.18 -11.61 9.99
CA VAL A 6 -4.96 -11.43 10.82
C VAL A 6 -4.37 -12.76 11.29
N GLY A 7 -5.13 -13.85 11.28
CA GLY A 7 -4.66 -15.18 11.69
C GLY A 7 -4.01 -16.03 10.59
N SER A 8 -4.01 -15.58 9.34
CA SER A 8 -3.34 -16.29 8.25
C SER A 8 -1.93 -15.76 8.01
N GLU A 9 -1.01 -16.62 7.62
CA GLU A 9 0.39 -16.26 7.26
C GLU A 9 0.49 -15.12 6.23
N MET A 10 -0.62 -14.76 5.59
CA MET A 10 -0.75 -13.71 4.59
C MET A 10 -0.65 -12.30 5.17
N CYS A 11 -1.06 -12.09 6.43
CA CYS A 11 -1.22 -10.75 7.01
C CYS A 11 0.07 -10.13 7.55
N ILE A 12 1.12 -10.92 7.80
CA ILE A 12 2.36 -10.43 8.40
C ILE A 12 3.26 -9.71 7.38
N ARG A 13 3.03 -9.94 6.07
CA ARG A 13 3.88 -9.43 4.98
C ARG A 13 3.26 -8.33 4.14
N ASP A 14 1.94 -8.21 4.14
CA ASP A 14 1.22 -7.26 3.29
C ASP A 14 0.98 -5.93 4.02
N ARG A 15 1.10 -4.82 3.31
CA ARG A 15 0.90 -3.49 3.90
C ARG A 15 -0.56 -3.29 4.28
N VAL A 16 -0.82 -2.89 5.52
CA VAL A 16 -2.18 -2.74 6.07
C VAL A 16 -3.04 -1.82 5.21
N TYR A 17 -2.52 -0.68 4.77
CA TYR A 17 -3.28 0.28 3.95
C TYR A 17 -3.60 -0.24 2.54
N VAL A 18 -2.81 -1.18 1.98
CA VAL A 18 -3.17 -1.85 0.72
C VAL A 18 -4.37 -2.75 0.94
N LEU A 19 -4.36 -3.50 2.03
CA LEU A 19 -5.46 -4.37 2.43
C LEU A 19 -6.74 -3.55 2.67
N GLU A 20 -6.66 -2.46 3.42
CA GLU A 20 -7.80 -1.59 3.71
C GLU A 20 -8.39 -0.94 2.46
N TYR A 21 -7.54 -0.48 1.55
CA TYR A 21 -8.00 0.05 0.27
C TYR A 21 -8.80 -0.99 -0.52
N LEU A 22 -8.30 -2.22 -0.60
CA LEU A 22 -9.00 -3.30 -1.30
C LEU A 22 -10.29 -3.70 -0.58
N LEU A 23 -10.28 -3.81 0.75
CA LEU A 23 -11.49 -4.08 1.53
C LEU A 23 -12.54 -2.97 1.33
N GLY A 24 -12.13 -1.71 1.32
CA GLY A 24 -13.03 -0.59 1.04
C GLY A 24 -13.66 -0.66 -0.35
N GLN A 25 -12.96 -1.21 -1.35
CA GLN A 25 -13.50 -1.39 -2.70
C GLN A 25 -14.45 -2.58 -2.85
N TYR A 26 -14.14 -3.72 -2.21
CA TYR A 26 -14.83 -4.99 -2.45
C TYR A 26 -15.81 -5.39 -1.34
N CYS A 27 -15.68 -4.80 -0.14
CA CYS A 27 -16.49 -5.14 1.02
C CYS A 27 -17.37 -3.99 1.51
N ASN A 28 -17.63 -2.98 0.69
CA ASN A 28 -18.47 -1.82 1.01
C ASN A 28 -19.96 -2.18 0.84
N SER A 29 -20.48 -3.02 1.73
CA SER A 29 -21.87 -3.47 1.74
C SER A 29 -22.28 -3.86 3.16
N ASP A 30 -23.58 -3.72 3.48
CA ASP A 30 -24.16 -4.20 4.74
C ASP A 30 -24.62 -5.69 4.66
N ASN A 31 -24.57 -6.30 3.47
CA ASN A 31 -24.95 -7.68 3.27
C ASN A 31 -23.77 -8.63 3.60
N PRO A 32 -23.90 -9.54 4.59
CA PRO A 32 -22.84 -10.47 4.98
C PRO A 32 -22.32 -11.34 3.82
N GLU A 33 -23.19 -11.81 2.94
CA GLU A 33 -22.79 -12.65 1.79
C GLU A 33 -21.89 -11.90 0.81
N ILE A 34 -22.21 -10.62 0.52
CA ILE A 34 -21.40 -9.76 -0.35
C ILE A 34 -20.05 -9.45 0.31
N ILE A 35 -20.05 -9.27 1.62
CA ILE A 35 -18.80 -9.02 2.37
C ILE A 35 -17.90 -10.26 2.32
N ASP A 36 -18.43 -11.46 2.51
CA ASP A 36 -17.64 -12.69 2.48
C ASP A 36 -17.07 -12.96 1.08
N GLU A 37 -17.85 -12.75 0.02
CA GLU A 37 -17.38 -12.81 -1.37
C GLU A 37 -16.31 -11.74 -1.63
N GLY A 38 -16.50 -10.52 -1.13
CA GLY A 38 -15.54 -9.43 -1.23
C GLY A 38 -14.21 -9.77 -0.56
N VAL A 39 -14.25 -10.35 0.63
CA VAL A 39 -13.05 -10.80 1.37
C VAL A 39 -12.28 -11.87 0.58
N ASP A 40 -12.98 -12.84 -0.02
CA ASP A 40 -12.32 -13.87 -0.82
C ASP A 40 -11.72 -13.30 -2.13
N ASN A 41 -12.36 -12.31 -2.74
CA ASN A 41 -11.81 -11.56 -3.87
C ASN A 41 -10.53 -10.80 -3.46
N VAL A 42 -10.53 -10.12 -2.33
CA VAL A 42 -9.35 -9.42 -1.81
C VAL A 42 -8.20 -10.37 -1.54
N LYS A 43 -8.45 -11.52 -0.90
CA LYS A 43 -7.43 -12.56 -0.69
C LYS A 43 -6.82 -13.04 -2.00
N ARG A 44 -7.66 -13.26 -3.03
CA ARG A 44 -7.21 -13.67 -4.36
C ARG A 44 -6.35 -12.59 -5.02
N ILE A 45 -6.78 -11.33 -5.00
CA ILE A 45 -6.03 -10.21 -5.56
C ILE A 45 -4.66 -10.07 -4.89
N LEU A 46 -4.61 -10.12 -3.56
CA LEU A 46 -3.34 -10.04 -2.84
C LEU A 46 -2.42 -11.22 -3.17
N ARG A 47 -2.95 -12.44 -3.18
CA ARG A 47 -2.15 -13.61 -3.51
C ARG A 47 -1.57 -13.58 -4.91
N ASP A 48 -2.37 -13.12 -5.88
CA ASP A 48 -2.03 -13.22 -7.30
C ASP A 48 -1.26 -11.98 -7.81
N ASN A 49 -1.48 -10.81 -7.22
CA ASN A 49 -1.00 -9.54 -7.76
C ASN A 49 0.01 -8.82 -6.84
N TYR A 50 0.02 -9.09 -5.53
CA TYR A 50 0.97 -8.44 -4.62
C TYR A 50 2.37 -8.98 -4.83
N VAL A 51 3.29 -8.09 -5.20
CA VAL A 51 4.67 -8.47 -5.47
C VAL A 51 5.45 -8.66 -4.17
N ARG A 52 5.95 -9.86 -3.96
CA ARG A 52 6.94 -10.15 -2.92
C ARG A 52 8.32 -10.17 -3.53
N PRO A 53 9.34 -9.58 -2.87
CA PRO A 53 10.68 -9.52 -3.42
C PRO A 53 11.28 -10.88 -3.79
N ASP A 54 10.95 -11.93 -3.04
CA ASP A 54 11.36 -13.31 -3.27
C ASP A 54 10.64 -13.98 -4.47
N GLU A 55 9.47 -13.48 -4.89
CA GLU A 55 8.70 -13.97 -6.03
C GLU A 55 8.86 -13.10 -7.30
N ALA A 56 9.65 -12.04 -7.26
CA ALA A 56 9.79 -11.09 -8.37
C ALA A 56 10.14 -11.76 -9.70
N GLN A 57 11.09 -12.71 -9.71
CA GLN A 57 11.50 -13.42 -10.93
C GLN A 57 10.40 -14.31 -11.51
N LYS A 58 9.56 -14.91 -10.65
CA LYS A 58 8.39 -15.69 -11.07
C LYS A 58 7.36 -14.79 -11.76
N ILE A 59 7.10 -13.62 -11.20
CA ILE A 59 6.16 -12.64 -11.77
C ILE A 59 6.67 -12.12 -13.11
N LEU A 60 7.96 -11.81 -13.24
CA LEU A 60 8.58 -11.40 -14.52
C LEU A 60 8.48 -12.50 -15.58
N SER A 61 8.65 -13.76 -15.20
CA SER A 61 8.46 -14.88 -16.13
C SER A 61 7.01 -15.01 -16.60
N LEU A 62 6.04 -14.86 -15.67
CA LEU A 62 4.62 -14.86 -16.01
C LEU A 62 4.22 -13.67 -16.88
N LEU A 63 4.78 -12.48 -16.62
CA LEU A 63 4.56 -11.29 -17.45
C LEU A 63 5.06 -11.51 -18.89
N ARG A 64 6.26 -12.11 -19.03
CA ARG A 64 6.81 -12.46 -20.36
C ARG A 64 5.94 -13.49 -21.10
N GLU A 65 5.49 -14.52 -20.38
CA GLU A 65 4.69 -15.61 -20.96
C GLU A 65 3.30 -15.14 -21.38
N ARG A 66 2.65 -14.31 -20.58
CA ARG A 66 1.26 -13.86 -20.80
C ARG A 66 1.15 -12.59 -21.64
N GLY A 67 2.26 -11.87 -21.82
CA GLY A 67 2.29 -10.56 -22.50
C GLY A 67 1.76 -9.40 -21.66
N SER A 68 0.90 -9.67 -20.66
CA SER A 68 0.43 -8.65 -19.71
C SER A 68 0.19 -9.25 -18.33
N TYR A 69 0.39 -8.45 -17.28
CA TYR A 69 0.17 -8.86 -15.90
C TYR A 69 -0.15 -7.67 -15.01
N THR A 70 -1.05 -7.87 -14.03
CA THR A 70 -1.36 -6.85 -13.04
C THR A 70 -0.55 -7.10 -11.77
N VAL A 71 0.13 -6.08 -11.27
CA VAL A 71 0.94 -6.15 -10.05
C VAL A 71 0.54 -5.06 -9.06
N ILE A 72 0.73 -5.33 -7.78
CA ILE A 72 0.66 -4.33 -6.70
C ILE A 72 2.07 -4.15 -6.18
N ASP A 73 2.64 -2.98 -6.44
CA ASP A 73 4.00 -2.63 -6.01
C ASP A 73 4.11 -1.14 -5.68
N ARG A 74 5.15 -0.79 -4.94
CA ARG A 74 5.54 0.60 -4.71
C ARG A 74 6.46 1.05 -5.83
N ILE A 75 6.13 2.18 -6.44
CA ILE A 75 6.95 2.79 -7.48
C ILE A 75 7.46 4.16 -7.05
N THR A 76 8.67 4.47 -7.45
CA THR A 76 9.28 5.79 -7.38
C THR A 76 9.64 6.23 -8.78
N VAL A 77 9.57 7.51 -9.05
CA VAL A 77 9.86 8.08 -10.36
C VAL A 77 11.00 9.10 -10.24
N VAL A 78 11.87 9.06 -11.23
CA VAL A 78 12.96 10.05 -11.38
C VAL A 78 12.94 10.62 -12.80
N LEU A 79 13.37 11.86 -12.95
CA LEU A 79 13.59 12.46 -14.26
C LEU A 79 14.96 12.06 -14.78
N ASN A 80 14.99 11.32 -15.88
CA ASN A 80 16.22 11.08 -16.62
C ASN A 80 16.51 12.29 -17.52
N THR A 81 17.42 13.16 -17.07
CA THR A 81 17.75 14.42 -17.75
C THR A 81 18.52 14.23 -19.07
N ARG A 82 19.07 13.03 -19.32
CA ARG A 82 19.78 12.74 -20.58
C ARG A 82 18.83 12.41 -21.71
N GLU A 83 17.73 11.74 -21.38
CA GLU A 83 16.73 11.29 -22.35
C GLU A 83 15.44 12.10 -22.27
N ASP A 84 15.39 13.10 -21.39
CA ASP A 84 14.26 14.01 -21.14
C ASP A 84 12.93 13.25 -20.94
N ARG A 85 13.00 12.18 -20.12
CA ARG A 85 11.83 11.35 -19.80
C ARG A 85 11.78 10.95 -18.32
N TYR A 86 10.58 10.68 -17.84
CA TYR A 86 10.39 10.12 -16.51
C TYR A 86 10.56 8.59 -16.54
N GLU A 87 11.23 8.07 -15.53
CA GLU A 87 11.51 6.65 -15.38
C GLU A 87 11.07 6.16 -14.00
N ALA A 88 10.28 5.09 -14.00
CA ALA A 88 9.80 4.44 -12.79
C ALA A 88 10.73 3.32 -12.34
N THR A 89 10.89 3.19 -11.03
CA THR A 89 11.56 2.09 -10.34
C THR A 89 10.56 1.37 -9.45
N PHE A 90 10.48 0.06 -9.59
CA PHE A 90 9.61 -0.82 -8.81
C PHE A 90 10.37 -1.37 -7.61
N SER A 91 9.83 -1.18 -6.42
CA SER A 91 10.53 -1.51 -5.17
C SER A 91 10.65 -3.01 -4.94
N ASN A 92 9.57 -3.75 -5.09
CA ASN A 92 9.52 -5.19 -4.82
C ASN A 92 9.85 -6.01 -6.07
N LEU A 93 9.36 -5.61 -7.24
CA LEU A 93 9.66 -6.27 -8.50
C LEU A 93 11.14 -6.08 -8.91
N GLY A 94 11.82 -5.07 -8.36
CA GLY A 94 13.25 -4.85 -8.53
C GLY A 94 13.66 -4.35 -9.92
N ILE A 95 12.71 -3.93 -10.76
CA ILE A 95 12.98 -3.37 -12.09
C ILE A 95 13.11 -1.86 -12.04
N LYS A 96 13.98 -1.32 -12.91
CA LYS A 96 14.32 0.10 -12.96
C LYS A 96 14.22 0.63 -14.39
N ASN A 97 14.18 1.96 -14.50
CA ASN A 97 14.22 2.68 -15.77
C ASN A 97 13.04 2.32 -16.69
N ILE A 98 11.85 2.10 -16.12
CA ILE A 98 10.63 1.87 -16.90
C ILE A 98 10.05 3.21 -17.30
N PRO A 99 9.90 3.51 -18.61
CA PRO A 99 9.30 4.77 -19.06
C PRO A 99 7.87 4.92 -18.51
N ILE A 100 7.56 6.12 -18.02
CA ILE A 100 6.24 6.48 -17.49
C ILE A 100 5.78 7.81 -18.07
N SER A 101 4.47 7.96 -18.35
CA SER A 101 3.91 9.20 -18.85
C SER A 101 4.08 10.35 -17.84
N ALA A 102 4.41 11.54 -18.36
CA ALA A 102 4.45 12.76 -17.58
C ALA A 102 3.10 13.13 -16.95
N ASP A 103 1.98 12.66 -17.50
CA ASP A 103 0.65 12.93 -16.97
C ASP A 103 0.48 12.30 -15.59
N TYR A 104 0.94 11.06 -15.38
CA TYR A 104 0.92 10.45 -14.05
C TYR A 104 1.76 11.22 -13.03
N VAL A 105 2.85 11.81 -13.46
CA VAL A 105 3.72 12.60 -12.56
C VAL A 105 3.06 13.92 -12.18
N LYS A 106 2.32 14.55 -13.11
CA LYS A 106 1.54 15.77 -12.83
C LYS A 106 0.37 15.51 -11.89
N ASP A 107 -0.31 14.36 -12.08
CA ASP A 107 -1.46 14.00 -11.25
C ASP A 107 -1.04 13.53 -9.85
N TYR A 108 0.17 13.00 -9.70
CA TYR A 108 0.66 12.37 -8.47
C TYR A 108 2.09 12.80 -8.12
N ASP A 109 2.24 13.99 -7.55
CA ASP A 109 3.54 14.58 -7.16
C ASP A 109 4.39 13.67 -6.26
N ARG A 110 3.75 12.83 -5.46
CA ARG A 110 4.42 11.87 -4.57
C ARG A 110 5.23 10.81 -5.30
N LEU A 111 4.99 10.59 -6.58
CA LEU A 111 5.83 9.72 -7.40
C LEU A 111 7.29 10.15 -7.40
N LEU A 112 7.53 11.48 -7.37
CA LEU A 112 8.87 12.08 -7.30
C LEU A 112 9.43 12.15 -5.87
N CYS A 113 8.54 12.11 -4.86
CA CYS A 113 8.90 12.35 -3.46
C CYS A 113 8.68 11.09 -2.60
N GLY A 114 9.49 10.05 -2.80
CA GLY A 114 9.44 8.84 -1.99
C GLY A 114 8.57 7.71 -2.53
N GLY A 115 7.80 7.96 -3.59
CA GLY A 115 7.00 6.95 -4.29
C GLY A 115 5.67 6.60 -3.61
N ILE A 116 4.82 5.91 -4.36
CA ILE A 116 3.49 5.50 -3.94
C ILE A 116 3.23 4.02 -4.28
N TRP A 117 2.34 3.41 -3.51
CA TRP A 117 1.82 2.09 -3.83
C TRP A 117 0.73 2.19 -4.90
N CYS A 118 0.82 1.34 -5.91
CA CYS A 118 -0.07 1.34 -7.06
C CYS A 118 -0.49 -0.07 -7.45
N ILE A 119 -1.68 -0.17 -8.00
CA ILE A 119 -2.08 -1.29 -8.86
C ILE A 119 -1.62 -0.92 -10.27
N LEU A 120 -0.73 -1.74 -10.84
CA LEU A 120 -0.10 -1.48 -12.12
C LEU A 120 -0.43 -2.59 -13.10
N GLN A 121 -0.94 -2.22 -14.24
CA GLN A 121 -1.07 -3.13 -15.37
C GLN A 121 0.15 -2.97 -16.26
N LEU A 122 0.95 -4.03 -16.34
CA LEU A 122 2.18 -4.09 -17.10
C LEU A 122 1.98 -4.88 -18.38
N ASP A 123 2.62 -4.43 -19.44
CA ASP A 123 2.74 -5.15 -20.72
C ASP A 123 4.19 -5.52 -20.97
N TYR A 124 4.38 -6.66 -21.62
CA TYR A 124 5.69 -7.13 -22.04
C TYR A 124 5.75 -7.17 -23.57
N GLU A 125 6.59 -6.33 -24.14
CA GLU A 125 6.81 -6.23 -25.57
C GLU A 125 8.31 -6.25 -25.87
N PHE A 126 8.78 -7.39 -26.38
CA PHE A 126 10.19 -7.55 -26.73
C PHE A 126 10.38 -7.36 -28.24
N ILE A 127 11.12 -6.29 -28.62
CA ILE A 127 11.42 -5.97 -30.00
C ILE A 127 12.86 -6.42 -30.28
N GLU A 128 13.05 -7.42 -31.14
CA GLU A 128 14.38 -8.01 -31.42
C GLU A 128 15.35 -7.04 -32.10
N GLU A 129 14.84 -6.09 -32.89
CA GLU A 129 15.66 -5.14 -33.65
C GLU A 129 16.29 -4.05 -32.78
N ASP A 130 15.76 -3.83 -31.57
CA ASP A 130 16.18 -2.73 -30.68
C ASP A 130 16.81 -3.24 -29.35
N LYS A 131 17.60 -4.29 -29.43
CA LYS A 131 18.19 -5.01 -28.28
C LYS A 131 19.02 -4.14 -27.32
N LYS A 132 19.44 -2.95 -27.72
CA LYS A 132 20.36 -2.12 -26.93
C LYS A 132 19.70 -1.03 -26.11
N ASN A 133 18.46 -0.63 -26.39
CA ASN A 133 17.89 0.59 -25.82
C ASN A 133 16.46 0.49 -25.29
N THR A 134 15.72 -0.60 -25.51
CA THR A 134 14.30 -0.63 -25.14
C THR A 134 14.05 -1.57 -23.97
N GLN A 135 13.54 -1.03 -22.88
CA GLN A 135 12.95 -1.84 -21.80
C GLN A 135 11.72 -2.58 -22.36
N PRO A 136 11.65 -3.92 -22.24
CA PRO A 136 10.52 -4.68 -22.78
C PRO A 136 9.24 -4.52 -21.97
N ILE A 137 9.31 -3.89 -20.80
CA ILE A 137 8.17 -3.72 -19.89
C ILE A 137 7.66 -2.29 -20.00
N ARG A 138 6.35 -2.17 -20.15
CA ARG A 138 5.63 -0.88 -20.22
C ARG A 138 4.52 -0.83 -19.19
N ILE A 139 4.26 0.35 -18.64
CA ILE A 139 3.11 0.60 -17.77
C ILE A 139 1.93 0.98 -18.65
N ARG A 140 0.94 0.08 -18.77
CA ARG A 140 -0.31 0.35 -19.50
C ARG A 140 -1.24 1.23 -18.66
N LYS A 141 -1.41 0.89 -17.38
CA LYS A 141 -2.29 1.61 -16.46
C LYS A 141 -1.68 1.65 -15.06
N LEU A 142 -1.83 2.79 -14.43
CA LEU A 142 -1.43 3.03 -13.04
C LEU A 142 -2.65 3.50 -12.27
N THR A 143 -2.96 2.84 -11.16
CA THR A 143 -4.02 3.23 -10.23
C THR A 143 -3.40 3.33 -8.84
N PRO A 144 -3.29 4.54 -8.26
CA PRO A 144 -2.73 4.69 -6.92
C PRO A 144 -3.66 4.08 -5.88
N ILE A 145 -3.05 3.39 -4.92
CA ILE A 145 -3.75 2.85 -3.75
C ILE A 145 -3.93 3.94 -2.70
N GLN A 146 -3.03 4.92 -2.70
CA GLN A 146 -3.06 6.02 -1.75
C GLN A 146 -3.90 7.16 -2.33
N MET A 147 -4.96 7.53 -1.62
CA MET A 147 -5.77 8.68 -2.02
C MET A 147 -4.95 9.97 -1.89
N PRO A 148 -4.83 10.77 -2.96
CA PRO A 148 -4.07 12.02 -2.93
C PRO A 148 -4.76 13.10 -2.08
N HIS A 149 -6.05 12.94 -1.79
CA HIS A 149 -6.85 13.91 -1.06
C HIS A 149 -7.76 13.21 -0.05
N VAL A 150 -7.77 13.72 1.18
CA VAL A 150 -8.67 13.27 2.25
C VAL A 150 -9.66 14.41 2.52
N ASP A 151 -10.95 14.13 2.40
CA ASP A 151 -11.98 15.06 2.81
C ASP A 151 -12.08 15.08 4.34
N MET A 152 -11.50 16.13 4.94
CA MET A 152 -11.47 16.28 6.39
C MET A 152 -12.86 16.54 6.99
N ASP A 153 -13.80 17.06 6.23
CA ASP A 153 -15.16 17.31 6.73
C ASP A 153 -15.96 16.00 6.75
N GLU A 154 -15.75 15.10 5.80
CA GLU A 154 -16.28 13.75 5.83
C GLU A 154 -15.75 12.98 7.06
N VAL A 155 -14.45 13.02 7.31
CA VAL A 155 -13.82 12.39 8.49
C VAL A 155 -14.39 12.96 9.80
N LYS A 156 -14.52 14.29 9.92
CA LYS A 156 -15.10 14.95 11.11
C LYS A 156 -16.57 14.58 11.32
N ASN A 157 -17.35 14.48 10.24
CA ASN A 157 -18.75 14.10 10.33
C ASN A 157 -18.90 12.63 10.70
N GLY A 158 -18.12 11.73 10.08
CA GLY A 158 -18.07 10.33 10.46
C GLY A 158 -17.69 10.15 11.94
N ARG A 159 -16.70 10.92 12.42
CA ARG A 159 -16.28 10.87 13.84
C ARG A 159 -17.42 11.12 14.82
N LYS A 160 -18.39 11.97 14.49
CA LYS A 160 -19.53 12.33 15.36
C LYS A 160 -20.48 11.16 15.62
N ALA A 161 -20.48 10.16 14.75
CA ALA A 161 -21.34 8.97 14.87
C ALA A 161 -20.83 7.96 15.92
N PHE A 162 -19.60 8.12 16.43
CA PHE A 162 -18.95 7.18 17.34
C PHE A 162 -18.62 7.81 18.68
N THR A 163 -18.71 7.00 19.75
CA THR A 163 -18.16 7.35 21.07
C THR A 163 -16.64 7.47 21.01
N LYS A 164 -16.02 7.94 22.07
CA LYS A 164 -14.57 8.06 22.16
C LYS A 164 -13.89 6.68 22.10
N GLU A 165 -14.45 5.73 22.81
CA GLU A 165 -13.97 4.36 22.91
C GLU A 165 -14.09 3.63 21.57
N GLU A 166 -15.25 3.70 20.93
CA GLU A 166 -15.46 3.13 19.60
C GLU A 166 -14.52 3.71 18.55
N TRP A 167 -14.30 5.04 18.59
CA TRP A 167 -13.38 5.69 17.67
C TRP A 167 -11.93 5.25 17.90
N MET A 168 -11.52 5.08 19.15
CA MET A 168 -10.20 4.54 19.49
C MET A 168 -10.04 3.11 18.95
N ASP A 169 -11.07 2.29 19.08
CA ASP A 169 -11.06 0.92 18.57
C ASP A 169 -11.02 0.88 17.04
N ILE A 170 -11.74 1.77 16.35
CA ILE A 170 -11.66 1.93 14.90
C ILE A 170 -10.22 2.30 14.47
N LEU A 171 -9.60 3.28 15.11
CA LEU A 171 -8.23 3.67 14.81
C LEU A 171 -7.24 2.52 15.04
N LEU A 172 -7.40 1.74 16.09
CA LEU A 172 -6.55 0.57 16.35
C LEU A 172 -6.78 -0.54 15.32
N ARG A 173 -8.03 -0.80 14.94
CA ARG A 173 -8.33 -1.78 13.89
C ARG A 173 -7.78 -1.36 12.53
N SER A 174 -7.81 -0.07 12.21
CA SER A 174 -7.20 0.44 10.96
C SER A 174 -5.69 0.27 10.91
N THR A 175 -5.05 0.06 12.05
CA THR A 175 -3.63 -0.29 12.14
C THR A 175 -3.36 -1.79 12.17
N GLY A 176 -4.39 -2.63 11.96
CA GLY A 176 -4.29 -4.08 12.02
C GLY A 176 -4.26 -4.67 13.42
N MET A 177 -4.55 -3.87 14.45
CA MET A 177 -4.58 -4.31 15.84
C MET A 177 -5.98 -4.75 16.26
N GLU A 178 -6.08 -5.76 17.14
CA GLU A 178 -7.33 -6.22 17.72
C GLU A 178 -7.55 -5.58 19.10
N PRO A 179 -8.39 -4.53 19.21
CA PRO A 179 -8.55 -3.79 20.44
C PRO A 179 -9.18 -4.60 21.56
N ASP A 180 -10.01 -5.60 21.27
CA ASP A 180 -10.72 -6.40 22.28
C ASP A 180 -9.76 -7.21 23.16
N LYS A 181 -8.53 -7.44 22.68
CA LYS A 181 -7.48 -8.17 23.43
C LYS A 181 -6.53 -7.24 24.18
N LEU A 182 -6.75 -5.92 24.11
CA LEU A 182 -5.87 -4.92 24.70
C LEU A 182 -6.49 -4.32 25.97
N SER A 183 -5.65 -4.06 26.99
CA SER A 183 -6.05 -3.23 28.13
C SER A 183 -6.19 -1.76 27.68
N ASP A 184 -6.99 -0.95 28.37
CA ASP A 184 -7.18 0.48 28.08
C ASP A 184 -5.83 1.23 28.04
N ARG A 185 -4.93 0.91 28.96
CA ARG A 185 -3.59 1.50 28.96
C ARG A 185 -2.81 1.15 27.70
N ALA A 186 -2.90 -0.09 27.23
CA ALA A 186 -2.22 -0.52 26.00
C ALA A 186 -2.81 0.18 24.76
N LYS A 187 -4.13 0.33 24.70
CA LYS A 187 -4.81 1.09 23.64
C LYS A 187 -4.30 2.54 23.57
N TRP A 188 -4.23 3.22 24.72
CA TRP A 188 -3.72 4.59 24.77
C TRP A 188 -2.25 4.71 24.35
N LEU A 189 -1.40 3.77 24.75
CA LEU A 189 0.01 3.76 24.37
C LEU A 189 0.18 3.55 22.86
N LEU A 190 -0.65 2.69 22.24
CA LEU A 190 -0.64 2.47 20.81
C LEU A 190 -1.13 3.70 20.03
N ILE A 191 -2.19 4.37 20.50
CA ILE A 191 -2.64 5.64 19.94
C ILE A 191 -1.54 6.72 20.06
N ALA A 192 -0.86 6.79 21.21
CA ALA A 192 0.22 7.76 21.39
C ALA A 192 1.37 7.59 20.38
N ARG A 193 1.66 6.37 19.90
CA ARG A 193 2.64 6.11 18.84
C ARG A 193 2.28 6.75 17.51
N MET A 194 0.99 7.01 17.26
CA MET A 194 0.53 7.61 16.02
C MET A 194 0.62 9.14 16.02
N ILE A 195 0.86 9.77 17.16
CA ILE A 195 0.93 11.25 17.26
C ILE A 195 1.97 11.84 16.31
N PRO A 196 3.21 11.29 16.17
CA PRO A 196 4.20 11.84 15.24
C PRO A 196 3.78 11.79 13.76
N LEU A 197 2.77 10.98 13.42
CA LEU A 197 2.25 10.88 12.05
C LEU A 197 1.26 12.01 11.71
N VAL A 198 0.70 12.67 12.72
CA VAL A 198 -0.38 13.67 12.55
C VAL A 198 -0.02 15.05 13.10
N GLU A 199 0.91 15.15 14.05
CA GLU A 199 1.35 16.40 14.67
C GLU A 199 2.65 16.91 14.06
N ASN A 200 2.67 18.18 13.69
CA ASN A 200 3.86 18.82 13.16
C ASN A 200 4.93 19.00 14.26
N ASN A 201 6.17 18.71 13.93
CA ASN A 201 7.33 18.89 14.82
C ASN A 201 7.23 18.13 16.15
N PHE A 202 6.46 17.05 16.21
CA PHE A 202 6.36 16.21 17.38
C PHE A 202 7.49 15.17 17.37
N ASN A 203 8.40 15.29 18.34
CA ASN A 203 9.48 14.33 18.52
C ASN A 203 9.14 13.37 19.65
N MET A 204 9.25 12.06 19.38
CA MET A 204 8.98 11.02 20.37
C MET A 204 10.15 10.03 20.44
N CYS A 205 10.51 9.63 21.65
CA CYS A 205 11.45 8.57 21.89
C CYS A 205 10.75 7.45 22.67
N GLU A 206 10.71 6.27 22.10
CA GLU A 206 10.11 5.09 22.73
C GLU A 206 11.20 4.09 23.10
N LEU A 207 11.37 3.83 24.39
CA LEU A 207 12.29 2.86 24.94
C LEU A 207 11.53 1.60 25.39
N GLY A 208 12.05 0.45 25.09
CA GLY A 208 11.43 -0.82 25.49
C GLY A 208 12.07 -2.04 24.84
N PRO A 209 11.67 -3.25 25.24
CA PRO A 209 12.21 -4.51 24.72
C PRO A 209 12.13 -4.60 23.19
N ARG A 210 12.97 -5.45 22.61
CA ARG A 210 12.91 -5.78 21.19
C ARG A 210 11.61 -6.53 20.87
N SER A 211 11.16 -6.48 19.62
CA SER A 211 9.98 -7.22 19.11
C SER A 211 8.64 -6.83 19.75
N THR A 212 8.50 -5.59 20.24
CA THR A 212 7.23 -5.06 20.78
C THR A 212 6.44 -4.22 19.74
N GLY A 213 6.74 -4.34 18.46
CA GLY A 213 6.01 -3.65 17.38
C GLY A 213 6.27 -2.15 17.29
N LYS A 214 7.36 -1.61 17.90
CA LYS A 214 7.65 -0.17 17.85
C LYS A 214 7.80 0.36 16.41
N SER A 215 8.66 -0.27 15.62
CA SER A 215 8.89 0.12 14.23
C SER A 215 7.73 -0.28 13.30
N TYR A 216 6.98 -1.32 13.66
CA TYR A 216 5.87 -1.84 12.85
C TYR A 216 4.84 -0.76 12.46
N ILE A 217 4.43 0.07 13.43
CA ILE A 217 3.47 1.15 13.18
C ILE A 217 3.98 2.11 12.11
N TYR A 218 5.25 2.51 12.20
CA TYR A 218 5.83 3.46 11.24
C TYR A 218 6.06 2.82 9.87
N GLU A 219 6.46 1.56 9.82
CA GLU A 219 6.73 0.86 8.55
C GLU A 219 5.47 0.45 7.81
N GLN A 220 4.44 0.00 8.53
CA GLN A 220 3.29 -0.68 7.93
C GLN A 220 2.05 0.19 7.79
N ILE A 221 1.88 1.21 8.63
CA ILE A 221 0.66 1.99 8.69
C ILE A 221 0.75 3.22 7.80
N SER A 222 1.88 3.92 7.82
CA SER A 222 2.02 5.14 7.05
C SER A 222 2.89 4.94 5.81
N PRO A 223 2.36 5.26 4.62
CA PRO A 223 3.14 5.27 3.40
C PRO A 223 4.17 6.42 3.37
N ASN A 224 4.05 7.37 4.29
CA ASN A 224 4.87 8.58 4.34
C ASN A 224 6.02 8.48 5.35
N SER A 225 6.11 7.39 6.12
CA SER A 225 7.22 7.17 7.05
C SER A 225 8.47 6.73 6.29
N ILE A 226 9.58 7.36 6.61
CA ILE A 226 10.92 7.00 6.11
C ILE A 226 11.67 6.39 7.30
N LEU A 227 12.11 5.15 7.17
CA LEU A 227 12.88 4.41 8.16
C LEU A 227 14.23 4.02 7.60
#